data_3f9a2a8ebca5534d6b57c8fa26ec0591
#
_entry.id   3f9a2a8ebca5534d6b57c8fa26ec0591
#
_cell.length_a   1.000
_cell.length_b   1.000
_cell.length_c   1.000
_cell.angle_alpha   90.00
_cell.angle_beta   90.00
_cell.angle_gamma   90.00
#
_symmetry.space_group_name_H-M   'P 1'
#
loop_
_entity.id
_entity.type
_entity.pdbx_description
1 polymer ?
#
loop_
_entity_poly.entity_id
_entity_poly.type
_entity_poly.pdbx_seq_one_letter_code
_entity_poly.pdbx_strand_id
1 'polypeptide(L)'
;MFKNPEFIRNTWTELTAKKLAAMPLLLITVYLLAYILDEALPFSFLPYICVFFYCVFTYVWSTRLAAETVIREINANTWSFQVMTSMSPVKMAVGKLFGSTIYIWYGNFICFALYLLSYHLHRERLPEVPLPELLTNVLIFVLFGLSAQILPLLLSLHSIRWRHFFEKFDVTFFQFMGIAMIIPLYKVFNGSGEGIVWYGAHYTAKEAAVVFLSVFIVWGFIAIVNQIKTEFGQEPYPVSWFLFTLSLVAVLFGFNDYGSDNPLVRYVGTLSAFFAVLAVTYLTLCGESNMALRPNMVSKYYHGKQYKRLFMIMPRSLVTIPVIIVLALVLSAEFGSLGQEQGTSAGFMVWAMILFMLRDFCFIYRWSLFAQGNEKETTVVPVLIALSTYTIVPVLLYHFDLRIFCPFFMPYFHESSYLTYNESAFLTVIPPALEFVFMLVLLTLGIRKKFRELRV
;
A
#
# COMPACT_ATOMS: atom_id res chain seq x y z
N MET A 1 -18.65 -18.54 7.13
CA MET A 1 -19.13 -17.76 6.00
C MET A 1 -20.65 -17.69 5.95
N PHE A 2 -21.37 -18.80 5.95
CA PHE A 2 -22.85 -18.91 5.82
C PHE A 2 -23.69 -18.30 6.98
N LYS A 3 -23.09 -17.84 8.07
CA LYS A 3 -23.78 -17.11 9.15
C LYS A 3 -23.49 -15.59 9.13
N ASN A 4 -22.90 -15.07 8.03
CA ASN A 4 -22.59 -13.65 7.87
C ASN A 4 -23.77 -12.97 7.14
N PRO A 5 -24.50 -12.05 7.80
CA PRO A 5 -25.68 -11.42 7.21
C PRO A 5 -25.33 -10.60 5.96
N GLU A 6 -24.20 -9.90 5.97
CA GLU A 6 -23.75 -9.11 4.83
C GLU A 6 -23.41 -9.98 3.62
N PHE A 7 -22.72 -11.09 3.85
CA PHE A 7 -22.41 -12.06 2.80
C PHE A 7 -23.69 -12.68 2.22
N ILE A 8 -24.65 -13.07 3.08
CA ILE A 8 -25.93 -13.62 2.65
C ILE A 8 -26.70 -12.60 1.82
N ARG A 9 -26.81 -11.35 2.29
CA ARG A 9 -27.49 -10.26 1.57
C ARG A 9 -26.93 -10.11 0.16
N ASN A 10 -25.62 -9.98 0.04
CA ASN A 10 -24.96 -9.80 -1.24
C ASN A 10 -25.08 -11.04 -2.13
N THR A 11 -25.02 -12.24 -1.57
CA THR A 11 -25.21 -13.48 -2.31
C THR A 11 -26.61 -13.57 -2.93
N TRP A 12 -27.63 -13.18 -2.18
CA TRP A 12 -29.02 -13.22 -2.69
C TRP A 12 -29.27 -12.18 -3.80
N THR A 13 -28.63 -11.02 -3.72
CA THR A 13 -28.75 -9.98 -4.75
C THR A 13 -27.96 -10.33 -6.00
N GLU A 14 -26.80 -10.97 -5.86
CA GLU A 14 -25.90 -11.27 -6.98
C GLU A 14 -26.17 -12.63 -7.63
N LEU A 15 -26.53 -13.67 -6.88
CA LEU A 15 -26.79 -15.01 -7.40
C LEU A 15 -28.29 -15.28 -7.62
N THR A 16 -28.87 -14.59 -8.58
CA THR A 16 -30.24 -14.91 -9.02
C THR A 16 -30.23 -16.13 -9.94
N ALA A 17 -31.35 -16.90 -10.01
CA ALA A 17 -31.44 -18.09 -10.84
C ALA A 17 -31.13 -17.81 -12.34
N LYS A 18 -31.52 -16.61 -12.83
CA LYS A 18 -31.22 -16.17 -14.20
C LYS A 18 -29.73 -15.97 -14.44
N LYS A 19 -29.04 -15.30 -13.52
CA LYS A 19 -27.59 -15.08 -13.59
C LYS A 19 -26.82 -16.39 -13.46
N LEU A 20 -27.24 -17.30 -12.55
CA LEU A 20 -26.62 -18.62 -12.38
C LEU A 20 -26.69 -19.47 -13.63
N ALA A 21 -27.77 -19.39 -14.40
CA ALA A 21 -27.90 -20.10 -15.66
C ALA A 21 -27.18 -19.39 -16.83
N ALA A 22 -27.22 -18.06 -16.86
CA ALA A 22 -26.65 -17.28 -17.96
C ALA A 22 -25.12 -17.38 -18.05
N MET A 23 -24.41 -17.40 -16.91
CA MET A 23 -22.94 -17.43 -16.90
C MET A 23 -22.37 -18.72 -17.54
N PRO A 24 -22.73 -19.93 -17.09
CA PRO A 24 -22.23 -21.14 -17.71
C PRO A 24 -22.69 -21.28 -19.16
N LEU A 25 -23.95 -20.91 -19.48
CA LEU A 25 -24.45 -20.95 -20.85
C LEU A 25 -23.57 -20.11 -21.78
N LEU A 26 -23.26 -18.86 -21.39
CA LEU A 26 -22.41 -17.97 -22.18
C LEU A 26 -21.01 -18.55 -22.33
N LEU A 27 -20.36 -18.94 -21.22
CA LEU A 27 -18.99 -19.43 -21.23
C LEU A 27 -18.83 -20.74 -21.99
N ILE A 28 -19.76 -21.69 -21.80
CA ILE A 28 -19.73 -22.97 -22.52
C ILE A 28 -20.01 -22.77 -24.00
N THR A 29 -20.95 -21.90 -24.36
CA THR A 29 -21.23 -21.58 -25.77
C THR A 29 -20.00 -20.97 -26.46
N VAL A 30 -19.35 -19.99 -25.82
CA VAL A 30 -18.14 -19.38 -26.38
C VAL A 30 -17.00 -20.41 -26.47
N TYR A 31 -16.87 -21.26 -25.46
CA TYR A 31 -15.83 -22.31 -25.44
C TYR A 31 -16.05 -23.34 -26.53
N LEU A 32 -17.30 -23.80 -26.75
CA LEU A 32 -17.65 -24.74 -27.83
C LEU A 32 -17.42 -24.12 -29.21
N LEU A 33 -17.79 -22.84 -29.39
CA LEU A 33 -17.49 -22.13 -30.65
C LEU A 33 -15.99 -22.02 -30.88
N ALA A 34 -15.23 -21.68 -29.85
CA ALA A 34 -13.79 -21.64 -29.90
C ALA A 34 -13.18 -23.02 -30.21
N TYR A 35 -13.71 -24.08 -29.60
CA TYR A 35 -13.28 -25.46 -29.87
C TYR A 35 -13.42 -25.84 -31.35
N ILE A 36 -14.57 -25.52 -31.97
CA ILE A 36 -14.80 -25.77 -33.40
C ILE A 36 -13.81 -25.02 -34.29
N LEU A 37 -13.51 -23.75 -33.92
CA LEU A 37 -12.54 -22.93 -34.66
C LEU A 37 -11.11 -23.40 -34.45
N ASP A 38 -10.77 -23.93 -33.28
CA ASP A 38 -9.44 -24.40 -32.88
C ASP A 38 -9.01 -25.65 -33.69
N GLU A 39 -9.97 -26.48 -34.12
CA GLU A 39 -9.66 -27.66 -34.96
C GLU A 39 -9.03 -27.27 -36.30
N ALA A 40 -9.32 -26.09 -36.81
CA ALA A 40 -8.79 -25.57 -38.07
C ALA A 40 -7.37 -24.96 -37.92
N LEU A 41 -6.86 -24.81 -36.72
CA LEU A 41 -5.56 -24.15 -36.46
C LEU A 41 -4.49 -25.15 -36.04
N PRO A 42 -3.18 -24.85 -36.38
CA PRO A 42 -2.08 -25.72 -36.00
C PRO A 42 -1.71 -25.72 -34.54
N PHE A 43 -2.18 -24.72 -33.75
CA PHE A 43 -1.94 -24.58 -32.33
C PHE A 43 -3.27 -24.34 -31.60
N SER A 44 -3.38 -24.79 -30.34
CA SER A 44 -4.58 -24.56 -29.55
C SER A 44 -4.57 -23.21 -28.86
N PHE A 45 -5.63 -22.42 -29.07
CA PHE A 45 -5.83 -21.12 -28.41
C PHE A 45 -6.87 -21.16 -27.26
N LEU A 46 -7.48 -22.34 -27.01
CA LEU A 46 -8.50 -22.53 -26.00
C LEU A 46 -8.10 -22.09 -24.58
N PRO A 47 -6.89 -22.41 -24.07
CA PRO A 47 -6.48 -21.94 -22.76
C PRO A 47 -6.43 -20.41 -22.68
N TYR A 48 -6.01 -19.75 -23.76
CA TYR A 48 -5.90 -18.29 -23.81
C TYR A 48 -7.26 -17.60 -23.77
N ILE A 49 -8.29 -18.19 -24.37
CA ILE A 49 -9.66 -17.68 -24.25
C ILE A 49 -10.14 -17.75 -22.82
N CYS A 50 -9.89 -18.86 -22.13
CA CYS A 50 -10.26 -19.00 -20.71
C CYS A 50 -9.56 -17.94 -19.84
N VAL A 51 -8.27 -17.69 -20.06
CA VAL A 51 -7.50 -16.65 -19.38
C VAL A 51 -8.02 -15.25 -19.73
N PHE A 52 -8.40 -15.00 -20.98
CA PHE A 52 -8.99 -13.73 -21.41
C PHE A 52 -10.28 -13.42 -20.64
N PHE A 53 -11.24 -14.37 -20.61
CA PHE A 53 -12.49 -14.18 -19.85
C PHE A 53 -12.23 -14.03 -18.35
N TYR A 54 -11.31 -14.81 -17.79
CA TYR A 54 -10.87 -14.63 -16.43
C TYR A 54 -10.37 -13.20 -16.19
N CYS A 55 -9.51 -12.66 -17.04
CA CYS A 55 -9.00 -11.30 -16.93
C CYS A 55 -10.11 -10.26 -17.03
N VAL A 56 -11.03 -10.38 -17.97
CA VAL A 56 -12.17 -9.46 -18.10
C VAL A 56 -13.04 -9.50 -16.84
N PHE A 57 -13.39 -10.67 -16.36
CA PHE A 57 -14.21 -10.82 -15.16
C PHE A 57 -13.51 -10.28 -13.92
N THR A 58 -12.25 -10.61 -13.74
CA THR A 58 -11.50 -10.25 -12.54
C THR A 58 -11.05 -8.80 -12.54
N TYR A 59 -10.43 -8.32 -13.61
CA TYR A 59 -9.83 -6.98 -13.59
C TYR A 59 -10.77 -5.87 -14.03
N VAL A 60 -11.79 -6.18 -14.85
CA VAL A 60 -12.73 -5.14 -15.30
C VAL A 60 -14.00 -5.17 -14.44
N TRP A 61 -14.61 -6.31 -14.26
CA TRP A 61 -15.90 -6.39 -13.59
C TRP A 61 -15.79 -6.47 -12.07
N SER A 62 -14.97 -7.38 -11.56
CA SER A 62 -14.84 -7.61 -10.11
C SER A 62 -14.24 -6.42 -9.37
N THR A 63 -13.20 -5.75 -9.93
CA THR A 63 -12.60 -4.55 -9.35
C THR A 63 -13.60 -3.40 -9.25
N ARG A 64 -14.48 -3.26 -10.27
CA ARG A 64 -15.56 -2.30 -10.24
C ARG A 64 -16.58 -2.60 -9.14
N LEU A 65 -17.04 -3.84 -9.03
CA LEU A 65 -17.99 -4.24 -7.99
C LEU A 65 -17.40 -4.06 -6.58
N ALA A 66 -16.11 -4.37 -6.40
CA ALA A 66 -15.43 -4.18 -5.14
C ALA A 66 -15.39 -2.69 -4.72
N ALA A 67 -15.11 -1.78 -5.66
CA ALA A 67 -15.15 -0.34 -5.41
C ALA A 67 -16.58 0.18 -5.18
N GLU A 68 -17.54 -0.24 -6.03
CA GLU A 68 -18.93 0.18 -5.96
C GLU A 68 -19.64 -0.22 -4.66
N THR A 69 -19.24 -1.33 -4.06
CA THR A 69 -19.87 -1.85 -2.83
C THR A 69 -19.92 -0.83 -1.69
N VAL A 70 -18.89 0.00 -1.56
CA VAL A 70 -18.80 1.05 -0.53
C VAL A 70 -19.39 2.36 -1.04
N ILE A 71 -19.00 2.78 -2.24
CA ILE A 71 -19.42 4.06 -2.83
C ILE A 71 -20.95 4.12 -3.00
N ARG A 72 -21.57 3.02 -3.43
CA ARG A 72 -23.02 2.92 -3.60
C ARG A 72 -23.77 3.13 -2.28
N GLU A 73 -23.27 2.55 -1.19
CA GLU A 73 -23.86 2.70 0.14
C GLU A 73 -23.67 4.12 0.71
N ILE A 74 -22.54 4.74 0.43
CA ILE A 74 -22.30 6.14 0.79
C ILE A 74 -23.25 7.06 0.05
N ASN A 75 -23.40 6.88 -1.26
CA ASN A 75 -24.27 7.69 -2.10
C ASN A 75 -25.76 7.52 -1.76
N ALA A 76 -26.16 6.31 -1.34
CA ALA A 76 -27.50 5.99 -0.86
C ALA A 76 -27.75 6.43 0.60
N ASN A 77 -26.75 7.02 1.30
CA ASN A 77 -26.80 7.35 2.72
C ASN A 77 -27.10 6.15 3.65
N THR A 78 -26.84 4.93 3.18
CA THR A 78 -27.09 3.68 3.96
C THR A 78 -25.88 3.24 4.77
N TRP A 79 -24.71 3.82 4.54
CA TRP A 79 -23.48 3.50 5.28
C TRP A 79 -23.63 3.69 6.79
N SER A 80 -24.26 4.80 7.23
CA SER A 80 -24.51 5.07 8.65
C SER A 80 -25.34 4.00 9.34
N PHE A 81 -26.33 3.42 8.66
CA PHE A 81 -27.13 2.32 9.19
C PHE A 81 -26.29 1.05 9.39
N GLN A 82 -25.34 0.77 8.48
CA GLN A 82 -24.45 -0.38 8.63
C GLN A 82 -23.48 -0.20 9.81
N VAL A 83 -22.97 1.01 10.02
CA VAL A 83 -22.11 1.34 11.17
C VAL A 83 -22.86 1.12 12.49
N MET A 84 -24.18 1.38 12.54
CA MET A 84 -25.02 1.19 13.72
C MET A 84 -25.38 -0.28 13.98
N THR A 85 -25.11 -1.19 13.04
CA THR A 85 -25.37 -2.62 13.25
C THR A 85 -24.39 -3.24 14.24
N SER A 86 -24.82 -4.29 14.95
CA SER A 86 -23.96 -5.06 15.86
C SER A 86 -22.99 -6.01 15.14
N MET A 87 -22.78 -5.81 13.85
CA MET A 87 -21.93 -6.68 13.01
C MET A 87 -20.45 -6.44 13.34
N SER A 88 -19.67 -7.53 13.45
CA SER A 88 -18.23 -7.40 13.64
C SER A 88 -17.53 -6.89 12.37
N PRO A 89 -16.48 -6.05 12.49
CA PRO A 89 -15.73 -5.53 11.34
C PRO A 89 -15.20 -6.62 10.39
N VAL A 90 -14.79 -7.76 10.94
CA VAL A 90 -14.30 -8.91 10.14
C VAL A 90 -15.44 -9.50 9.28
N LYS A 91 -16.64 -9.67 9.86
CA LYS A 91 -17.80 -10.16 9.10
C LYS A 91 -18.16 -9.20 7.97
N MET A 92 -18.11 -7.90 8.24
CA MET A 92 -18.38 -6.88 7.22
C MET A 92 -17.32 -6.90 6.12
N ALA A 93 -16.04 -6.98 6.45
CA ALA A 93 -14.94 -7.08 5.49
C ALA A 93 -15.10 -8.30 4.56
N VAL A 94 -15.36 -9.49 5.13
CA VAL A 94 -15.61 -10.72 4.36
C VAL A 94 -16.85 -10.59 3.49
N GLY A 95 -17.94 -10.00 4.02
CA GLY A 95 -19.18 -9.80 3.28
C GLY A 95 -19.01 -8.86 2.08
N LYS A 96 -18.23 -7.79 2.24
CA LYS A 96 -17.96 -6.85 1.16
C LYS A 96 -16.96 -7.39 0.13
N LEU A 97 -15.88 -8.04 0.56
CA LEU A 97 -14.86 -8.56 -0.36
C LEU A 97 -15.38 -9.73 -1.19
N PHE A 98 -15.99 -10.73 -0.55
CA PHE A 98 -16.42 -11.95 -1.23
C PHE A 98 -17.90 -11.96 -1.63
N GLY A 99 -18.75 -11.25 -0.88
CA GLY A 99 -20.19 -11.23 -1.17
C GLY A 99 -20.52 -10.43 -2.43
N SER A 100 -19.94 -9.25 -2.60
CA SER A 100 -20.17 -8.41 -3.78
C SER A 100 -19.62 -8.99 -5.08
N THR A 101 -18.60 -9.83 -4.99
CA THR A 101 -17.88 -10.39 -6.14
C THR A 101 -18.19 -11.88 -6.38
N ILE A 102 -19.13 -12.47 -5.61
CA ILE A 102 -19.41 -13.91 -5.64
C ILE A 102 -19.82 -14.43 -7.01
N TYR A 103 -20.60 -13.62 -7.77
CA TYR A 103 -21.01 -13.97 -9.12
C TYR A 103 -19.83 -14.06 -10.08
N ILE A 104 -18.86 -13.19 -9.92
CA ILE A 104 -17.63 -13.19 -10.73
C ILE A 104 -16.74 -14.39 -10.37
N TRP A 105 -16.61 -14.71 -9.09
CA TRP A 105 -15.90 -15.92 -8.67
C TRP A 105 -16.52 -17.21 -9.18
N TYR A 106 -17.86 -17.24 -9.28
CA TYR A 106 -18.57 -18.34 -9.91
C TYR A 106 -18.18 -18.48 -11.40
N GLY A 107 -18.15 -17.37 -12.15
CA GLY A 107 -17.67 -17.35 -13.54
C GLY A 107 -16.19 -17.76 -13.67
N ASN A 108 -15.33 -17.25 -12.79
CA ASN A 108 -13.91 -17.59 -12.75
C ASN A 108 -13.69 -19.09 -12.48
N PHE A 109 -14.49 -19.69 -11.61
CA PHE A 109 -14.42 -21.14 -11.35
C PHE A 109 -14.73 -21.95 -12.63
N ILE A 110 -15.70 -21.53 -13.43
CA ILE A 110 -16.00 -22.16 -14.71
C ILE A 110 -14.82 -21.94 -15.68
N CYS A 111 -14.26 -20.75 -15.77
CA CYS A 111 -13.08 -20.48 -16.59
C CYS A 111 -11.90 -21.38 -16.21
N PHE A 112 -11.63 -21.59 -14.92
CA PHE A 112 -10.57 -22.50 -14.46
C PHE A 112 -10.85 -23.96 -14.82
N ALA A 113 -12.10 -24.42 -14.69
CA ALA A 113 -12.47 -25.77 -15.11
C ALA A 113 -12.25 -25.96 -16.62
N LEU A 114 -12.67 -25.00 -17.43
CA LEU A 114 -12.47 -25.03 -18.88
C LEU A 114 -10.98 -24.90 -19.26
N TYR A 115 -10.20 -24.11 -18.51
CA TYR A 115 -8.74 -24.01 -18.70
C TYR A 115 -8.05 -25.37 -18.48
N LEU A 116 -8.37 -26.05 -17.38
CA LEU A 116 -7.81 -27.38 -17.10
C LEU A 116 -8.29 -28.42 -18.13
N LEU A 117 -9.56 -28.33 -18.54
CA LEU A 117 -10.12 -29.19 -19.58
C LEU A 117 -9.42 -29.02 -20.93
N SER A 118 -9.07 -27.77 -21.31
CA SER A 118 -8.35 -27.49 -22.56
C SER A 118 -7.00 -28.21 -22.62
N TYR A 119 -6.24 -28.21 -21.51
CA TYR A 119 -4.97 -28.95 -21.45
C TYR A 119 -5.13 -30.46 -21.48
N HIS A 120 -6.25 -30.97 -20.97
CA HIS A 120 -6.56 -32.40 -21.05
C HIS A 120 -6.96 -32.83 -22.46
N LEU A 121 -7.82 -32.06 -23.13
CA LEU A 121 -8.36 -32.41 -24.47
C LEU A 121 -7.33 -32.23 -25.59
N HIS A 122 -6.43 -31.21 -25.47
CA HIS A 122 -5.48 -30.87 -26.54
C HIS A 122 -4.04 -31.14 -26.14
N ARG A 123 -3.82 -32.24 -25.41
CA ARG A 123 -2.51 -32.65 -24.93
C ARG A 123 -1.45 -32.77 -26.03
N GLU A 124 -1.86 -33.11 -27.24
CA GLU A 124 -0.97 -33.28 -28.39
C GLU A 124 -0.54 -31.94 -29.03
N ARG A 125 -1.37 -30.88 -28.86
CA ARG A 125 -1.17 -29.55 -29.49
C ARG A 125 -0.64 -28.51 -28.49
N LEU A 126 -0.67 -28.80 -27.20
CA LEU A 126 -0.19 -27.95 -26.14
C LEU A 126 1.10 -28.51 -25.56
N PRO A 127 2.00 -27.66 -25.04
CA PRO A 127 3.17 -28.13 -24.33
C PRO A 127 2.76 -29.03 -23.16
N GLU A 128 3.51 -30.10 -22.93
CA GLU A 128 3.27 -30.96 -21.77
C GLU A 128 3.56 -30.22 -20.48
N VAL A 129 2.51 -29.70 -19.87
CA VAL A 129 2.59 -29.03 -18.56
C VAL A 129 2.06 -30.01 -17.52
N PRO A 130 2.86 -30.36 -16.51
CA PRO A 130 2.43 -31.27 -15.44
C PRO A 130 1.29 -30.65 -14.62
N LEU A 131 0.36 -31.50 -14.16
CA LEU A 131 -0.81 -31.05 -13.39
C LEU A 131 -0.47 -30.14 -12.19
N PRO A 132 0.60 -30.37 -11.41
CA PRO A 132 0.99 -29.47 -10.32
C PRO A 132 1.29 -28.03 -10.82
N GLU A 133 1.92 -27.89 -11.99
CA GLU A 133 2.21 -26.58 -12.56
C GLU A 133 0.93 -25.87 -13.04
N LEU A 134 -0.01 -26.60 -13.64
CA LEU A 134 -1.33 -26.05 -14.00
C LEU A 134 -2.08 -25.56 -12.77
N LEU A 135 -2.04 -26.32 -11.68
CA LEU A 135 -2.66 -25.92 -10.41
C LEU A 135 -1.96 -24.69 -9.81
N THR A 136 -0.65 -24.62 -9.92
CA THR A 136 0.11 -23.43 -9.50
C THR A 136 -0.28 -22.20 -10.32
N ASN A 137 -0.47 -22.33 -11.64
CA ASN A 137 -0.96 -21.24 -12.49
C ASN A 137 -2.36 -20.78 -12.04
N VAL A 138 -3.28 -21.70 -11.77
CA VAL A 138 -4.61 -21.36 -11.24
C VAL A 138 -4.52 -20.66 -9.89
N LEU A 139 -3.66 -21.15 -8.99
CA LEU A 139 -3.43 -20.49 -7.69
C LEU A 139 -2.94 -19.04 -7.86
N ILE A 140 -1.98 -18.83 -8.77
CA ILE A 140 -1.45 -17.49 -9.08
C ILE A 140 -2.58 -16.57 -9.60
N PHE A 141 -3.42 -17.06 -10.51
CA PHE A 141 -4.59 -16.31 -10.98
C PHE A 141 -5.52 -15.93 -9.82
N VAL A 142 -5.84 -16.86 -8.93
CA VAL A 142 -6.67 -16.58 -7.75
C VAL A 142 -6.05 -15.52 -6.84
N LEU A 143 -4.76 -15.61 -6.55
CA LEU A 143 -4.06 -14.66 -5.69
C LEU A 143 -4.00 -13.26 -6.33
N PHE A 144 -3.71 -13.14 -7.62
CA PHE A 144 -3.77 -11.86 -8.32
C PHE A 144 -5.19 -11.29 -8.35
N GLY A 145 -6.20 -12.13 -8.57
CA GLY A 145 -7.59 -11.72 -8.55
C GLY A 145 -8.04 -11.16 -7.21
N LEU A 146 -7.68 -11.82 -6.11
CA LEU A 146 -7.95 -11.31 -4.75
C LEU A 146 -7.23 -10.00 -4.49
N SER A 147 -5.97 -9.91 -4.89
CA SER A 147 -5.18 -8.68 -4.74
C SER A 147 -5.80 -7.51 -5.52
N ALA A 148 -6.25 -7.76 -6.74
CA ALA A 148 -6.93 -6.79 -7.60
C ALA A 148 -8.27 -6.30 -7.01
N GLN A 149 -8.97 -7.10 -6.21
CA GLN A 149 -10.20 -6.71 -5.53
C GLN A 149 -9.95 -5.96 -4.21
N ILE A 150 -8.90 -6.34 -3.48
CA ILE A 150 -8.53 -5.72 -2.20
C ILE A 150 -8.18 -4.24 -2.39
N LEU A 151 -7.42 -3.89 -3.43
CA LEU A 151 -6.98 -2.52 -3.68
C LEU A 151 -8.14 -1.53 -3.85
N PRO A 152 -9.07 -1.71 -4.81
CA PRO A 152 -10.18 -0.78 -4.99
C PRO A 152 -11.14 -0.76 -3.80
N LEU A 153 -11.34 -1.88 -3.10
CA LEU A 153 -12.14 -1.92 -1.89
C LEU A 153 -11.48 -1.12 -0.75
N LEU A 154 -10.17 -1.26 -0.55
CA LEU A 154 -9.43 -0.53 0.47
C LEU A 154 -9.44 0.98 0.19
N LEU A 155 -9.20 1.37 -1.07
CA LEU A 155 -9.21 2.77 -1.49
C LEU A 155 -10.61 3.39 -1.38
N SER A 156 -11.66 2.65 -1.75
CA SER A 156 -13.05 3.11 -1.60
C SER A 156 -13.46 3.29 -0.14
N LEU A 157 -13.00 2.43 0.77
CA LEU A 157 -13.18 2.60 2.22
C LEU A 157 -12.41 3.82 2.74
N HIS A 158 -11.19 4.02 2.25
CA HIS A 158 -10.40 5.18 2.64
C HIS A 158 -11.02 6.50 2.16
N SER A 159 -11.68 6.50 0.99
CA SER A 159 -12.36 7.67 0.42
C SER A 159 -13.52 8.19 1.27
N ILE A 160 -14.09 7.38 2.18
CA ILE A 160 -15.15 7.83 3.10
C ILE A 160 -14.72 9.07 3.87
N ARG A 161 -13.47 9.12 4.30
CA ARG A 161 -12.89 10.25 5.02
C ARG A 161 -12.63 11.47 4.13
N TRP A 162 -12.39 11.22 2.85
CA TRP A 162 -12.10 12.26 1.85
C TRP A 162 -13.35 12.78 1.14
N ARG A 163 -14.55 12.27 1.48
CA ARG A 163 -15.82 12.65 0.85
C ARG A 163 -16.07 14.18 0.84
N HIS A 164 -15.55 14.89 1.83
CA HIS A 164 -15.67 16.33 1.90
C HIS A 164 -14.77 17.08 0.88
N PHE A 165 -13.72 16.42 0.36
CA PHE A 165 -12.82 17.03 -0.63
C PHE A 165 -13.29 16.83 -2.07
N PHE A 166 -13.96 15.71 -2.32
CA PHE A 166 -14.42 15.35 -3.65
C PHE A 166 -15.93 15.09 -3.59
N GLU A 167 -16.71 15.93 -4.24
CA GLU A 167 -18.17 15.78 -4.28
C GLU A 167 -18.62 14.49 -4.97
N LYS A 168 -17.80 13.98 -5.92
CA LYS A 168 -18.03 12.72 -6.61
C LYS A 168 -16.71 11.98 -6.78
N PHE A 169 -16.52 10.89 -6.03
CA PHE A 169 -15.51 9.91 -6.40
C PHE A 169 -16.04 9.06 -7.55
N ASP A 170 -15.32 9.07 -8.65
CA ASP A 170 -15.60 8.14 -9.73
C ASP A 170 -15.06 6.76 -9.36
N VAL A 171 -15.95 5.76 -9.39
CA VAL A 171 -15.61 4.34 -9.20
C VAL A 171 -14.46 3.92 -10.13
N THR A 172 -14.41 4.51 -11.32
CA THR A 172 -13.41 4.25 -12.36
C THR A 172 -11.99 4.47 -11.88
N PHE A 173 -11.75 5.50 -11.05
CA PHE A 173 -10.41 5.76 -10.50
C PHE A 173 -9.93 4.60 -9.61
N PHE A 174 -10.79 4.10 -8.72
CA PHE A 174 -10.43 2.98 -7.85
C PHE A 174 -10.32 1.67 -8.63
N GLN A 175 -11.17 1.48 -9.62
CA GLN A 175 -11.13 0.34 -10.54
C GLN A 175 -9.78 0.29 -11.28
N PHE A 176 -9.28 1.43 -11.75
CA PHE A 176 -8.00 1.50 -12.47
C PHE A 176 -6.84 0.96 -11.64
N MET A 177 -6.81 1.21 -10.33
CA MET A 177 -5.79 0.66 -9.45
C MET A 177 -5.83 -0.87 -9.36
N GLY A 178 -7.03 -1.46 -9.40
CA GLY A 178 -7.19 -2.92 -9.48
C GLY A 178 -6.76 -3.48 -10.83
N ILE A 179 -7.10 -2.78 -11.93
CA ILE A 179 -6.70 -3.17 -13.30
C ILE A 179 -5.17 -3.16 -13.45
N ALA A 180 -4.47 -2.23 -12.81
CA ALA A 180 -3.02 -2.13 -12.87
C ALA A 180 -2.30 -3.43 -12.41
N MET A 181 -2.96 -4.27 -11.61
CA MET A 181 -2.44 -5.58 -11.20
C MET A 181 -2.29 -6.58 -12.35
N ILE A 182 -2.83 -6.28 -13.53
CA ILE A 182 -2.62 -7.11 -14.73
C ILE A 182 -1.16 -7.03 -15.23
N ILE A 183 -0.48 -5.91 -14.99
CA ILE A 183 0.90 -5.68 -15.42
C ILE A 183 1.87 -6.67 -14.75
N PRO A 184 1.90 -6.80 -13.40
CA PRO A 184 2.75 -7.78 -12.76
C PRO A 184 2.32 -9.22 -13.08
N LEU A 185 1.01 -9.49 -13.27
CA LEU A 185 0.55 -10.80 -13.72
C LEU A 185 1.18 -11.17 -15.07
N TYR A 186 1.12 -10.26 -16.05
CA TYR A 186 1.74 -10.46 -17.37
C TYR A 186 3.23 -10.75 -17.25
N LYS A 187 3.96 -10.01 -16.40
CA LYS A 187 5.40 -10.21 -16.18
C LYS A 187 5.71 -11.57 -15.55
N VAL A 188 4.89 -12.07 -14.65
CA VAL A 188 5.09 -13.39 -14.00
C VAL A 188 4.98 -14.54 -15.01
N PHE A 189 4.10 -14.40 -16.02
CA PHE A 189 3.90 -15.45 -17.03
C PHE A 189 4.79 -15.30 -18.27
N ASN A 190 5.19 -14.08 -18.64
CA ASN A 190 5.94 -13.77 -19.85
C ASN A 190 7.33 -13.18 -19.57
N GLY A 191 7.77 -13.14 -18.32
CA GLY A 191 9.10 -12.67 -17.94
C GLY A 191 10.21 -13.57 -18.50
N SER A 192 11.40 -13.01 -18.68
CA SER A 192 12.57 -13.59 -19.34
C SER A 192 13.22 -14.78 -18.60
N GLY A 193 12.53 -15.49 -17.76
CA GLY A 193 13.03 -16.70 -17.09
C GLY A 193 14.15 -16.47 -16.06
N GLU A 194 14.63 -15.25 -15.90
CA GLU A 194 15.59 -14.90 -14.85
C GLU A 194 14.91 -15.07 -13.49
N GLY A 195 15.44 -15.98 -12.68
CA GLY A 195 14.95 -16.20 -11.31
C GLY A 195 15.17 -14.97 -10.45
N ILE A 196 14.35 -14.82 -9.43
CA ILE A 196 14.49 -13.78 -8.41
C ILE A 196 15.36 -14.35 -7.29
N VAL A 197 16.47 -13.68 -6.98
CA VAL A 197 17.28 -14.01 -5.81
C VAL A 197 16.63 -13.35 -4.59
N TRP A 198 16.23 -14.16 -3.62
CA TRP A 198 15.61 -13.69 -2.38
C TRP A 198 16.17 -14.49 -1.19
N TYR A 199 16.75 -13.80 -0.22
CA TYR A 199 17.54 -14.39 0.86
C TYR A 199 18.62 -15.37 0.38
N GLY A 200 19.29 -15.06 -0.74
CA GLY A 200 20.34 -15.90 -1.32
C GLY A 200 19.85 -17.17 -2.02
N ALA A 201 18.56 -17.45 -2.03
CA ALA A 201 17.95 -18.55 -2.77
C ALA A 201 17.34 -18.06 -4.09
N HIS A 202 17.45 -18.89 -5.14
CA HIS A 202 16.87 -18.61 -6.44
C HIS A 202 15.42 -19.11 -6.50
N TYR A 203 14.51 -18.20 -6.76
CA TYR A 203 13.08 -18.50 -6.94
C TYR A 203 12.67 -18.21 -8.36
N THR A 204 11.78 -19.00 -8.92
CA THR A 204 11.09 -18.67 -10.15
C THR A 204 10.14 -17.48 -9.91
N ALA A 205 9.82 -16.72 -10.97
CA ALA A 205 8.87 -15.62 -10.87
C ALA A 205 7.49 -16.07 -10.32
N LYS A 206 7.08 -17.30 -10.62
CA LYS A 206 5.82 -17.90 -10.14
C LYS A 206 5.86 -18.16 -8.62
N GLU A 207 6.94 -18.75 -8.10
CA GLU A 207 7.11 -19.01 -6.66
C GLU A 207 7.16 -17.72 -5.87
N ALA A 208 7.94 -16.76 -6.32
CA ALA A 208 8.02 -15.44 -5.72
C ALA A 208 6.65 -14.73 -5.70
N ALA A 209 5.89 -14.81 -6.81
CA ALA A 209 4.54 -14.24 -6.88
C ALA A 209 3.60 -14.85 -5.84
N VAL A 210 3.63 -16.16 -5.63
CA VAL A 210 2.79 -16.84 -4.61
C VAL A 210 3.09 -16.30 -3.22
N VAL A 211 4.37 -16.15 -2.86
CA VAL A 211 4.76 -15.64 -1.53
C VAL A 211 4.35 -14.18 -1.36
N PHE A 212 4.73 -13.31 -2.29
CA PHE A 212 4.49 -11.87 -2.15
C PHE A 212 3.01 -11.51 -2.21
N LEU A 213 2.23 -12.16 -3.09
CA LEU A 213 0.79 -11.95 -3.15
C LEU A 213 0.07 -12.46 -1.90
N SER A 214 0.52 -13.58 -1.33
CA SER A 214 -0.04 -14.10 -0.08
C SER A 214 0.18 -13.12 1.07
N VAL A 215 1.37 -12.56 1.21
CA VAL A 215 1.68 -11.50 2.20
C VAL A 215 0.81 -10.26 1.93
N PHE A 216 0.71 -9.82 0.67
CA PHE A 216 -0.11 -8.68 0.29
C PHE A 216 -1.60 -8.88 0.64
N ILE A 217 -2.17 -10.05 0.35
CA ILE A 217 -3.57 -10.39 0.64
C ILE A 217 -3.84 -10.37 2.15
N VAL A 218 -2.96 -10.97 2.94
CA VAL A 218 -3.10 -11.00 4.41
C VAL A 218 -3.11 -9.57 4.96
N TRP A 219 -2.13 -8.74 4.60
CA TRP A 219 -2.06 -7.37 5.08
C TRP A 219 -3.16 -6.48 4.50
N GLY A 220 -3.53 -6.67 3.24
CA GLY A 220 -4.65 -5.97 2.62
C GLY A 220 -5.97 -6.26 3.31
N PHE A 221 -6.22 -7.52 3.67
CA PHE A 221 -7.41 -7.90 4.44
C PHE A 221 -7.41 -7.29 5.86
N ILE A 222 -6.27 -7.33 6.56
CA ILE A 222 -6.10 -6.68 7.87
C ILE A 222 -6.34 -5.16 7.75
N ALA A 223 -5.85 -4.53 6.68
CA ALA A 223 -6.06 -3.10 6.43
C ALA A 223 -7.55 -2.77 6.22
N ILE A 224 -8.29 -3.57 5.43
CA ILE A 224 -9.75 -3.44 5.26
C ILE A 224 -10.46 -3.54 6.60
N VAL A 225 -10.14 -4.55 7.42
CA VAL A 225 -10.75 -4.74 8.75
C VAL A 225 -10.45 -3.54 9.66
N ASN A 226 -9.22 -3.04 9.67
CA ASN A 226 -8.83 -1.89 10.50
C ASN A 226 -9.50 -0.60 10.03
N GLN A 227 -9.69 -0.42 8.71
CA GLN A 227 -10.41 0.73 8.18
C GLN A 227 -11.88 0.69 8.60
N ILE A 228 -12.55 -0.46 8.51
CA ILE A 228 -13.92 -0.64 8.97
C ILE A 228 -14.04 -0.42 10.49
N LYS A 229 -13.07 -0.90 11.30
CA LYS A 229 -13.04 -0.61 12.74
C LYS A 229 -13.03 0.88 13.03
N THR A 230 -12.22 1.62 12.27
CA THR A 230 -12.14 3.07 12.46
C THR A 230 -13.46 3.77 12.12
N GLU A 231 -14.16 3.32 11.06
CA GLU A 231 -15.49 3.84 10.71
C GLU A 231 -16.54 3.51 11.78
N PHE A 232 -16.37 2.40 12.50
CA PHE A 232 -17.21 2.02 13.67
C PHE A 232 -16.82 2.77 14.95
N GLY A 233 -15.93 3.76 14.88
CA GLY A 233 -15.42 4.47 16.06
C GLY A 233 -14.55 3.62 16.98
N GLN A 234 -14.11 2.45 16.52
CA GLN A 234 -13.18 1.60 17.26
C GLN A 234 -11.75 1.97 16.87
N GLU A 235 -10.91 2.17 17.85
CA GLU A 235 -9.51 2.48 17.60
C GLU A 235 -8.75 1.19 17.20
N PRO A 236 -8.11 1.13 16.00
CA PRO A 236 -7.31 -0.01 15.61
C PRO A 236 -6.02 -0.04 16.43
N TYR A 237 -5.61 -1.25 16.84
CA TYR A 237 -4.38 -1.43 17.61
C TYR A 237 -3.15 -1.01 16.80
N PRO A 238 -2.24 -0.17 17.35
CA PRO A 238 -1.01 0.23 16.65
C PRO A 238 -0.05 -0.93 16.39
N VAL A 239 -0.19 -2.04 17.14
CA VAL A 239 0.60 -3.26 16.96
C VAL A 239 0.43 -3.86 15.56
N SER A 240 -0.77 -3.82 14.98
CA SER A 240 -0.97 -4.32 13.62
C SER A 240 -0.15 -3.54 12.59
N TRP A 241 0.01 -2.25 12.81
CA TRP A 241 0.81 -1.37 11.97
C TRP A 241 2.31 -1.61 12.13
N PHE A 242 2.76 -1.83 13.36
CA PHE A 242 4.15 -2.19 13.65
C PHE A 242 4.54 -3.53 12.99
N LEU A 243 3.68 -4.54 13.12
CA LEU A 243 3.91 -5.85 12.47
C LEU A 243 3.89 -5.73 10.95
N PHE A 244 3.03 -4.88 10.39
CA PHE A 244 3.04 -4.60 8.95
C PHE A 244 4.38 -4.01 8.51
N THR A 245 4.87 -2.96 9.19
CA THR A 245 6.16 -2.35 8.84
C THR A 245 7.32 -3.32 8.97
N LEU A 246 7.35 -4.15 10.01
CA LEU A 246 8.36 -5.20 10.17
C LEU A 246 8.29 -6.25 9.06
N SER A 247 7.08 -6.69 8.68
CA SER A 247 6.92 -7.65 7.57
C SER A 247 7.36 -7.07 6.23
N LEU A 248 7.07 -5.78 6.00
CA LEU A 248 7.51 -5.06 4.80
C LEU A 248 9.04 -5.00 4.75
N VAL A 249 9.68 -4.63 5.86
CA VAL A 249 11.14 -4.64 5.97
C VAL A 249 11.70 -6.03 5.72
N ALA A 250 11.14 -7.08 6.35
CA ALA A 250 11.60 -8.45 6.17
C ALA A 250 11.50 -8.89 4.70
N VAL A 251 10.39 -8.62 4.03
CA VAL A 251 10.21 -8.96 2.60
C VAL A 251 11.24 -8.26 1.73
N LEU A 252 11.44 -6.95 1.93
CA LEU A 252 12.35 -6.16 1.10
C LEU A 252 13.83 -6.46 1.41
N PHE A 253 14.18 -6.71 2.66
CA PHE A 253 15.54 -7.06 3.07
C PHE A 253 16.06 -8.32 2.38
N GLY A 254 15.17 -9.25 2.03
CA GLY A 254 15.50 -10.46 1.30
C GLY A 254 16.10 -10.24 -0.09
N PHE A 255 15.95 -9.04 -0.67
CA PHE A 255 16.53 -8.70 -1.98
C PHE A 255 17.99 -8.24 -1.91
N ASN A 256 18.63 -8.24 -0.74
CA ASN A 256 20.07 -7.98 -0.65
C ASN A 256 20.86 -9.10 -1.32
N ASP A 257 21.80 -8.71 -2.18
CA ASP A 257 22.74 -9.64 -2.82
C ASP A 257 24.17 -9.38 -2.33
N TYR A 258 24.51 -10.01 -1.22
CA TYR A 258 25.84 -9.86 -0.60
C TYR A 258 26.99 -10.42 -1.44
N GLY A 259 26.70 -11.17 -2.52
CA GLY A 259 27.70 -11.68 -3.48
C GLY A 259 28.06 -10.69 -4.58
N SER A 260 27.29 -9.62 -4.76
CA SER A 260 27.55 -8.63 -5.77
C SER A 260 28.69 -7.67 -5.43
N ASP A 261 29.56 -7.38 -6.42
CA ASP A 261 30.61 -6.37 -6.29
C ASP A 261 30.05 -4.93 -6.33
N ASN A 262 28.86 -4.76 -6.94
CA ASN A 262 28.22 -3.45 -7.01
C ASN A 262 27.51 -3.14 -5.68
N PRO A 263 27.92 -2.08 -4.96
CA PRO A 263 27.35 -1.74 -3.65
C PRO A 263 25.84 -1.43 -3.70
N LEU A 264 25.35 -0.82 -4.78
CA LEU A 264 23.92 -0.53 -4.93
C LEU A 264 23.08 -1.80 -5.08
N VAL A 265 23.61 -2.83 -5.73
CA VAL A 265 22.95 -4.13 -5.87
C VAL A 265 23.05 -4.92 -4.56
N ARG A 266 24.23 -4.87 -3.90
CA ARG A 266 24.46 -5.56 -2.62
C ARG A 266 23.44 -5.18 -1.55
N TYR A 267 23.08 -3.91 -1.44
CA TYR A 267 22.20 -3.37 -0.39
C TYR A 267 20.84 -2.88 -0.90
N VAL A 268 20.44 -3.31 -2.09
CA VAL A 268 19.19 -2.87 -2.73
C VAL A 268 17.96 -3.19 -1.86
N GLY A 269 17.98 -4.30 -1.14
CA GLY A 269 16.91 -4.71 -0.23
C GLY A 269 16.79 -3.78 0.97
N THR A 270 17.91 -3.46 1.64
CA THR A 270 17.93 -2.53 2.79
C THR A 270 17.52 -1.11 2.35
N LEU A 271 18.03 -0.67 1.20
CA LEU A 271 17.71 0.65 0.65
C LEU A 271 16.23 0.75 0.27
N SER A 272 15.68 -0.27 -0.39
CA SER A 272 14.26 -0.32 -0.74
C SER A 272 13.36 -0.40 0.49
N ALA A 273 13.77 -1.12 1.54
CA ALA A 273 13.08 -1.16 2.82
C ALA A 273 13.05 0.22 3.51
N PHE A 274 14.16 0.93 3.51
CA PHE A 274 14.24 2.28 4.05
C PHE A 274 13.27 3.24 3.33
N PHE A 275 13.30 3.29 1.99
CA PHE A 275 12.40 4.15 1.23
C PHE A 275 10.93 3.73 1.36
N ALA A 276 10.63 2.44 1.40
CA ALA A 276 9.27 1.95 1.57
C ALA A 276 8.71 2.34 2.95
N VAL A 277 9.47 2.17 4.04
CA VAL A 277 9.02 2.57 5.38
C VAL A 277 8.93 4.09 5.49
N LEU A 278 9.84 4.84 4.85
CA LEU A 278 9.75 6.30 4.75
C LEU A 278 8.46 6.74 4.07
N ALA A 279 8.13 6.17 2.90
CA ALA A 279 6.89 6.45 2.17
C ALA A 279 5.65 6.09 3.00
N VAL A 280 5.65 4.92 3.65
CA VAL A 280 4.58 4.50 4.55
C VAL A 280 4.41 5.48 5.72
N THR A 281 5.50 6.02 6.27
CA THR A 281 5.44 7.03 7.34
C THR A 281 4.82 8.33 6.86
N TYR A 282 5.18 8.82 5.68
CA TYR A 282 4.54 10.00 5.09
C TYR A 282 3.05 9.78 4.78
N LEU A 283 2.68 8.62 4.25
CA LEU A 283 1.28 8.27 4.01
C LEU A 283 0.45 8.26 5.31
N THR A 284 1.02 7.75 6.41
CA THR A 284 0.34 7.81 7.72
C THR A 284 0.26 9.22 8.28
N LEU A 285 1.33 10.01 8.16
CA LEU A 285 1.33 11.41 8.55
C LEU A 285 0.20 12.20 7.87
N CYS A 286 0.06 12.04 6.56
CA CYS A 286 -1.00 12.68 5.78
C CYS A 286 -2.40 12.21 6.19
N GLY A 287 -2.56 10.94 6.54
CA GLY A 287 -3.85 10.36 6.92
C GLY A 287 -4.28 10.60 8.37
N GLU A 288 -3.34 10.86 9.28
CA GLU A 288 -3.58 10.92 10.74
C GLU A 288 -3.61 12.33 11.33
N SER A 289 -3.27 13.36 10.56
CA SER A 289 -3.12 14.74 11.06
C SER A 289 -4.33 15.24 11.86
N ASN A 290 -5.54 14.79 11.54
CA ASN A 290 -6.77 15.17 12.24
C ASN A 290 -7.04 14.40 13.54
N MET A 291 -6.37 13.27 13.77
CA MET A 291 -6.56 12.44 14.96
C MET A 291 -5.43 12.58 15.97
N ALA A 292 -4.32 13.11 15.56
CA ALA A 292 -3.02 12.80 16.13
C ALA A 292 -2.74 13.37 17.49
N LEU A 293 -3.29 14.36 18.00
CA LEU A 293 -3.11 14.80 19.39
C LEU A 293 -4.38 15.50 19.83
N ARG A 294 -5.33 14.74 20.31
CA ARG A 294 -6.37 15.30 21.19
C ARG A 294 -5.71 15.50 22.56
N PRO A 295 -5.12 16.68 22.84
CA PRO A 295 -4.35 16.89 24.07
C PRO A 295 -5.18 16.58 25.31
N ASN A 296 -6.49 16.79 25.25
CA ASN A 296 -7.45 16.45 26.30
C ASN A 296 -7.51 14.95 26.59
N MET A 297 -7.47 14.10 25.56
CA MET A 297 -7.48 12.64 25.75
C MET A 297 -6.14 12.14 26.29
N VAL A 298 -5.03 12.64 25.74
CA VAL A 298 -3.69 12.30 26.19
C VAL A 298 -3.53 12.68 27.67
N SER A 299 -3.91 13.90 28.06
CA SER A 299 -3.86 14.37 29.43
C SER A 299 -4.74 13.52 30.34
N LYS A 300 -6.00 13.26 29.95
CA LYS A 300 -6.95 12.43 30.70
C LYS A 300 -6.42 11.02 30.97
N TYR A 301 -5.88 10.35 29.94
CA TYR A 301 -5.38 8.98 30.08
C TYR A 301 -4.04 8.91 30.81
N TYR A 302 -3.18 9.92 30.63
CA TYR A 302 -1.92 10.02 31.38
C TYR A 302 -2.16 10.21 32.88
N HIS A 303 -2.98 11.19 33.25
CA HIS A 303 -3.34 11.42 34.70
C HIS A 303 -4.16 10.28 35.26
N GLY A 304 -5.00 9.63 34.45
CA GLY A 304 -5.77 8.44 34.86
C GLY A 304 -4.95 7.15 34.92
N LYS A 305 -3.64 7.19 34.67
CA LYS A 305 -2.72 6.02 34.60
C LYS A 305 -3.22 4.90 33.66
N GLN A 306 -3.97 5.26 32.62
CA GLN A 306 -4.52 4.32 31.63
C GLN A 306 -3.55 4.16 30.44
N TYR A 307 -2.33 3.69 30.70
CA TYR A 307 -1.26 3.58 29.69
C TYR A 307 -1.63 2.71 28.49
N LYS A 308 -2.44 1.66 28.69
CA LYS A 308 -2.95 0.83 27.59
C LYS A 308 -3.79 1.64 26.60
N ARG A 309 -4.67 2.52 27.09
CA ARG A 309 -5.46 3.40 26.22
C ARG A 309 -4.59 4.48 25.57
N LEU A 310 -3.63 5.02 26.33
CA LEU A 310 -2.65 5.97 25.78
C LEU A 310 -1.89 5.37 24.61
N PHE A 311 -1.45 4.10 24.72
CA PHE A 311 -0.78 3.38 23.64
C PHE A 311 -1.71 3.14 22.44
N MET A 312 -3.01 2.90 22.65
CA MET A 312 -3.97 2.72 21.55
C MET A 312 -4.19 3.99 20.73
N ILE A 313 -4.07 5.18 21.37
CA ILE A 313 -4.25 6.48 20.70
C ILE A 313 -2.95 6.93 20.00
N MET A 314 -1.85 6.24 20.25
CA MET A 314 -0.55 6.60 19.68
C MET A 314 -0.61 6.66 18.15
N PRO A 315 -0.17 7.75 17.53
CA PRO A 315 -0.13 7.86 16.08
C PRO A 315 0.72 6.76 15.44
N ARG A 316 0.26 6.23 14.33
CA ARG A 316 0.97 5.16 13.60
C ARG A 316 2.32 5.62 13.08
N SER A 317 2.44 6.89 12.71
CA SER A 317 3.69 7.52 12.30
C SER A 317 4.76 7.48 13.40
N LEU A 318 4.39 7.59 14.67
CA LEU A 318 5.34 7.43 15.79
C LEU A 318 5.86 6.00 15.93
N VAL A 319 5.10 5.00 15.47
CA VAL A 319 5.49 3.60 15.51
C VAL A 319 6.51 3.26 14.42
N THR A 320 6.45 3.94 13.27
CA THR A 320 7.39 3.72 12.15
C THR A 320 8.74 4.41 12.34
N ILE A 321 8.81 5.51 13.10
CA ILE A 321 10.04 6.27 13.32
C ILE A 321 11.19 5.40 13.90
N PRO A 322 11.00 4.59 14.95
CA PRO A 322 12.07 3.71 15.44
C PRO A 322 12.57 2.72 14.39
N VAL A 323 11.68 2.20 13.55
CA VAL A 323 12.04 1.27 12.47
C VAL A 323 12.92 1.95 11.42
N ILE A 324 12.57 3.20 11.03
CA ILE A 324 13.38 3.99 10.09
C ILE A 324 14.76 4.29 10.68
N ILE A 325 14.85 4.65 11.97
CA ILE A 325 16.13 4.94 12.64
C ILE A 325 17.02 3.67 12.62
N VAL A 326 16.46 2.52 12.93
CA VAL A 326 17.21 1.26 12.89
C VAL A 326 17.70 0.95 11.47
N LEU A 327 16.83 1.12 10.44
CA LEU A 327 17.22 0.93 9.04
C LEU A 327 18.33 1.91 8.61
N ALA A 328 18.28 3.14 9.07
CA ALA A 328 19.33 4.12 8.78
C ALA A 328 20.66 3.78 9.44
N LEU A 329 20.63 3.25 10.67
CA LEU A 329 21.84 2.75 11.32
C LEU A 329 22.45 1.59 10.56
N VAL A 330 21.63 0.64 10.11
CA VAL A 330 22.07 -0.50 9.28
C VAL A 330 22.66 0.00 7.97
N LEU A 331 21.95 0.87 7.23
CA LEU A 331 22.45 1.45 5.97
C LEU A 331 23.75 2.23 6.16
N SER A 332 23.86 3.01 7.24
CA SER A 332 25.09 3.77 7.53
C SER A 332 26.27 2.84 7.81
N ALA A 333 26.03 1.71 8.48
CA ALA A 333 27.05 0.70 8.70
C ALA A 333 27.43 -0.04 7.40
N GLU A 334 26.44 -0.39 6.57
CA GLU A 334 26.64 -1.02 5.26
C GLU A 334 27.43 -0.09 4.32
N PHE A 335 27.05 1.17 4.20
CA PHE A 335 27.78 2.16 3.39
C PHE A 335 29.18 2.45 3.94
N GLY A 336 29.37 2.49 5.26
CA GLY A 336 30.68 2.65 5.88
C GLY A 336 31.68 1.56 5.48
N SER A 337 31.22 0.37 5.11
CA SER A 337 32.06 -0.73 4.62
C SER A 337 32.56 -0.56 3.18
N LEU A 338 32.02 0.42 2.40
CA LEU A 338 32.31 0.63 0.97
C LEU A 338 33.53 1.51 0.66
N GLY A 339 34.24 1.98 1.70
CA GLY A 339 35.36 2.89 1.55
C GLY A 339 35.02 4.33 1.98
N GLN A 340 36.05 5.04 2.48
CA GLN A 340 35.83 6.24 3.27
C GLN A 340 35.12 7.40 2.55
N GLU A 341 35.27 7.55 1.23
CA GLU A 341 34.74 8.73 0.55
C GLU A 341 33.28 8.59 0.10
N GLN A 342 32.93 7.53 -0.60
CA GLN A 342 31.57 7.34 -1.13
C GLN A 342 30.59 6.84 -0.06
N GLY A 343 31.04 6.01 0.87
CA GLY A 343 30.18 5.45 1.91
C GLY A 343 29.74 6.47 2.96
N THR A 344 30.62 7.39 3.35
CA THR A 344 30.28 8.42 4.33
C THR A 344 29.25 9.41 3.80
N SER A 345 29.33 9.83 2.54
CA SER A 345 28.34 10.76 1.95
C SER A 345 26.95 10.13 1.85
N ALA A 346 26.86 8.89 1.43
CA ALA A 346 25.58 8.17 1.34
C ALA A 346 24.95 8.02 2.75
N GLY A 347 25.75 7.72 3.77
CA GLY A 347 25.31 7.70 5.18
C GLY A 347 24.74 9.05 5.63
N PHE A 348 25.42 10.15 5.34
CA PHE A 348 24.93 11.50 5.69
C PHE A 348 23.63 11.85 4.96
N MET A 349 23.46 11.45 3.69
CA MET A 349 22.20 11.64 2.98
C MET A 349 21.03 10.88 3.63
N VAL A 350 21.25 9.65 4.09
CA VAL A 350 20.23 8.88 4.81
C VAL A 350 19.79 9.62 6.09
N TRP A 351 20.74 10.13 6.86
CA TRP A 351 20.44 10.92 8.07
C TRP A 351 19.75 12.25 7.76
N ALA A 352 20.14 12.93 6.69
CA ALA A 352 19.46 14.14 6.24
C ALA A 352 17.98 13.86 5.90
N MET A 353 17.68 12.76 5.21
CA MET A 353 16.29 12.34 4.90
C MET A 353 15.46 12.11 6.16
N ILE A 354 16.06 11.49 7.19
CA ILE A 354 15.36 11.29 8.49
C ILE A 354 15.09 12.63 9.17
N LEU A 355 16.05 13.54 9.17
CA LEU A 355 15.88 14.86 9.80
C LEU A 355 14.80 15.68 9.10
N PHE A 356 14.73 15.64 7.78
CA PHE A 356 13.63 16.23 7.02
C PHE A 356 12.28 15.59 7.37
N MET A 357 12.22 14.27 7.43
CA MET A 357 11.00 13.57 7.85
C MET A 357 10.56 13.99 9.27
N LEU A 358 11.49 14.08 10.23
CA LEU A 358 11.18 14.51 11.59
C LEU A 358 10.78 15.98 11.66
N ARG A 359 11.37 16.85 10.85
CA ARG A 359 10.96 18.25 10.69
C ARG A 359 9.52 18.34 10.21
N ASP A 360 9.19 17.60 9.14
CA ASP A 360 7.86 17.60 8.54
C ASP A 360 6.82 17.02 9.51
N PHE A 361 7.20 15.99 10.26
CA PHE A 361 6.40 15.48 11.37
C PHE A 361 6.05 16.61 12.36
N CYS A 362 7.04 17.34 12.85
CA CYS A 362 6.82 18.46 13.77
C CYS A 362 5.95 19.56 13.15
N PHE A 363 6.16 19.86 11.86
CA PHE A 363 5.40 20.87 11.13
C PHE A 363 3.93 20.50 11.00
N ILE A 364 3.63 19.29 10.52
CA ILE A 364 2.26 18.79 10.30
C ILE A 364 1.51 18.71 11.64
N TYR A 365 2.16 18.20 12.70
CA TYR A 365 1.54 18.15 14.02
C TYR A 365 1.29 19.52 14.62
N ARG A 366 2.21 20.46 14.47
CA ARG A 366 2.00 21.84 14.89
C ARG A 366 0.83 22.47 14.14
N TRP A 367 0.77 22.30 12.83
CA TRP A 367 -0.34 22.79 12.02
C TRP A 367 -1.68 22.24 12.50
N SER A 368 -1.76 20.93 12.71
CA SER A 368 -2.96 20.26 13.22
C SER A 368 -3.43 20.77 14.60
N LEU A 369 -2.50 21.19 15.46
CA LEU A 369 -2.85 21.74 16.79
C LEU A 369 -3.54 23.12 16.69
N PHE A 370 -3.22 23.92 15.70
CA PHE A 370 -3.70 25.30 15.56
C PHE A 370 -4.78 25.50 14.52
N ALA A 371 -4.98 24.55 13.62
CA ALA A 371 -6.05 24.63 12.63
C ALA A 371 -7.41 24.51 13.33
N GLN A 372 -8.08 25.67 13.49
CA GLN A 372 -9.42 25.77 14.08
C GLN A 372 -10.47 25.67 12.97
N GLY A 373 -11.38 24.71 13.07
CA GLY A 373 -12.70 24.81 12.47
C GLY A 373 -12.96 24.14 11.13
N ASN A 374 -11.98 23.86 10.29
CA ASN A 374 -12.21 23.14 9.04
C ASN A 374 -11.28 21.91 8.96
N GLU A 375 -11.83 20.72 9.19
CA GLU A 375 -11.07 19.47 9.03
C GLU A 375 -10.44 19.34 7.63
N LYS A 376 -11.00 20.03 6.63
CA LYS A 376 -10.54 20.04 5.24
C LYS A 376 -9.18 20.73 5.06
N GLU A 377 -8.93 21.83 5.76
CA GLU A 377 -7.71 22.63 5.58
C GLU A 377 -6.52 22.10 6.39
N THR A 378 -6.81 21.28 7.42
CA THR A 378 -5.79 20.82 8.38
C THR A 378 -4.78 19.86 7.81
N THR A 379 -5.09 19.14 6.74
CA THR A 379 -4.24 18.06 6.21
C THR A 379 -3.64 18.38 4.85
N VAL A 380 -4.44 18.94 3.93
CA VAL A 380 -4.01 19.16 2.54
C VAL A 380 -3.00 20.29 2.44
N VAL A 381 -3.24 21.38 3.14
CA VAL A 381 -2.37 22.57 3.07
C VAL A 381 -0.93 22.27 3.50
N PRO A 382 -0.65 21.66 4.68
CA PRO A 382 0.72 21.36 5.08
C PRO A 382 1.41 20.35 4.16
N VAL A 383 0.66 19.41 3.57
CA VAL A 383 1.21 18.47 2.59
C VAL A 383 1.59 19.16 1.28
N LEU A 384 0.74 20.07 0.79
CA LEU A 384 1.06 20.86 -0.41
C LEU A 384 2.24 21.79 -0.16
N ILE A 385 2.36 22.40 1.02
CA ILE A 385 3.52 23.20 1.41
C ILE A 385 4.78 22.33 1.41
N ALA A 386 4.75 21.16 2.05
CA ALA A 386 5.88 20.24 2.08
C ALA A 386 6.28 19.82 0.65
N LEU A 387 5.33 19.42 -0.18
CA LEU A 387 5.59 19.03 -1.56
C LEU A 387 6.21 20.17 -2.37
N SER A 388 5.69 21.39 -2.23
CA SER A 388 6.22 22.57 -2.93
C SER A 388 7.62 22.94 -2.47
N THR A 389 7.91 22.82 -1.17
CA THR A 389 9.26 23.07 -0.64
C THR A 389 10.29 22.09 -1.15
N TYR A 390 9.92 20.82 -1.34
CA TYR A 390 10.83 19.78 -1.87
C TYR A 390 10.98 19.81 -3.38
N THR A 391 10.04 20.37 -4.13
CA THR A 391 10.06 20.34 -5.60
C THR A 391 10.37 21.70 -6.20
N ILE A 392 9.58 22.73 -5.85
CA ILE A 392 9.66 24.04 -6.50
C ILE A 392 10.88 24.81 -6.02
N VAL A 393 11.12 24.86 -4.70
CA VAL A 393 12.19 25.68 -4.13
C VAL A 393 13.59 25.22 -4.59
N PRO A 394 13.95 23.93 -4.56
CA PRO A 394 15.25 23.49 -5.07
C PRO A 394 15.46 23.79 -6.55
N VAL A 395 14.41 23.63 -7.39
CA VAL A 395 14.48 23.95 -8.83
C VAL A 395 14.77 25.44 -9.04
N LEU A 396 14.09 26.31 -8.28
CA LEU A 396 14.33 27.76 -8.34
C LEU A 396 15.74 28.12 -7.87
N LEU A 397 16.20 27.55 -6.75
CA LEU A 397 17.55 27.77 -6.22
C LEU A 397 18.62 27.31 -7.23
N TYR A 398 18.39 26.18 -7.89
CA TYR A 398 19.29 25.71 -8.93
C TYR A 398 19.31 26.65 -10.15
N HIS A 399 18.15 27.16 -10.56
CA HIS A 399 18.02 28.08 -11.69
C HIS A 399 18.71 29.42 -11.44
N PHE A 400 18.64 29.94 -10.20
CA PHE A 400 19.28 31.20 -9.81
C PHE A 400 20.73 31.05 -9.34
N ASP A 401 21.32 29.85 -9.49
CA ASP A 401 22.70 29.52 -9.08
C ASP A 401 22.96 29.66 -7.55
N LEU A 402 21.88 29.59 -6.77
CA LEU A 402 21.89 29.64 -5.31
C LEU A 402 21.97 28.23 -4.68
N ARG A 403 22.77 27.35 -5.26
CA ARG A 403 22.87 25.93 -4.90
C ARG A 403 23.27 25.67 -3.46
N ILE A 404 24.02 26.60 -2.86
CA ILE A 404 24.47 26.51 -1.45
C ILE A 404 23.30 26.41 -0.46
N PHE A 405 22.10 26.87 -0.84
CA PHE A 405 20.90 26.79 -0.01
C PHE A 405 20.08 25.52 -0.25
N CYS A 406 20.41 24.69 -1.25
CA CYS A 406 19.67 23.44 -1.53
C CYS A 406 19.61 22.50 -0.32
N PRO A 407 20.64 22.33 0.52
CA PRO A 407 20.60 21.46 1.69
C PRO A 407 19.52 21.80 2.73
N PHE A 408 18.92 23.00 2.70
CA PHE A 408 17.78 23.37 3.54
C PHE A 408 16.44 22.79 3.04
N PHE A 409 16.34 22.44 1.76
CA PHE A 409 15.07 22.08 1.14
C PHE A 409 15.03 20.66 0.61
N MET A 410 16.16 20.02 0.39
CA MET A 410 16.25 18.64 -0.06
C MET A 410 17.55 17.99 0.41
N PRO A 411 17.59 16.66 0.54
CA PRO A 411 18.83 15.92 0.74
C PRO A 411 19.75 16.15 -0.46
N TYR A 412 20.69 17.01 -0.33
CA TYR A 412 21.61 17.41 -1.40
C TYR A 412 23.05 17.33 -0.92
N PHE A 413 23.87 16.63 -1.68
CA PHE A 413 25.30 16.58 -1.44
C PHE A 413 25.99 17.69 -2.23
N HIS A 414 26.65 18.60 -1.52
CA HIS A 414 27.34 19.71 -2.13
C HIS A 414 28.82 19.36 -2.34
N GLU A 415 29.19 19.04 -3.60
CA GLU A 415 30.58 18.95 -4.00
C GLU A 415 31.10 20.37 -4.32
N SER A 416 32.03 20.87 -3.50
CA SER A 416 32.76 22.07 -3.83
C SER A 416 34.25 21.76 -3.90
N SER A 417 34.93 22.36 -4.87
CA SER A 417 36.39 22.23 -5.03
C SER A 417 37.20 22.81 -3.89
N TYR A 418 36.57 23.54 -2.95
CA TYR A 418 37.20 24.22 -1.83
C TYR A 418 37.02 23.53 -0.49
N LEU A 419 36.12 22.54 -0.40
CA LEU A 419 35.83 21.81 0.83
C LEU A 419 36.37 20.39 0.72
N THR A 420 36.90 19.87 1.82
CA THR A 420 37.20 18.45 1.89
C THR A 420 35.90 17.65 1.77
N TYR A 421 35.99 16.44 1.27
CA TYR A 421 34.84 15.58 1.08
C TYR A 421 34.02 15.35 2.38
N ASN A 422 34.71 15.20 3.51
CA ASN A 422 34.08 15.07 4.83
C ASN A 422 33.35 16.35 5.28
N GLU A 423 33.88 17.51 4.98
CA GLU A 423 33.25 18.79 5.33
C GLU A 423 32.00 19.03 4.51
N SER A 424 32.02 18.72 3.22
CA SER A 424 30.83 18.82 2.36
C SER A 424 29.74 17.82 2.74
N ALA A 425 30.12 16.60 3.14
CA ALA A 425 29.19 15.60 3.63
C ALA A 425 28.52 16.02 4.94
N PHE A 426 29.29 16.60 5.88
CA PHE A 426 28.76 17.10 7.15
C PHE A 426 27.79 18.27 6.96
N LEU A 427 28.07 19.17 6.01
CA LEU A 427 27.18 20.28 5.64
C LEU A 427 25.82 19.82 5.12
N THR A 428 25.71 18.61 4.60
CA THR A 428 24.43 18.02 4.16
C THR A 428 23.47 17.78 5.34
N VAL A 429 23.98 17.52 6.55
CA VAL A 429 23.18 17.17 7.74
C VAL A 429 22.84 18.39 8.60
N ILE A 430 23.71 19.40 8.64
CA ILE A 430 23.53 20.56 9.51
C ILE A 430 22.23 21.33 9.24
N PRO A 431 21.90 21.74 8.00
CA PRO A 431 20.70 22.51 7.74
C PRO A 431 19.41 21.78 8.17
N PRO A 432 19.16 20.52 7.77
CA PRO A 432 17.96 19.81 8.21
C PRO A 432 17.94 19.56 9.73
N ALA A 433 19.10 19.44 10.39
CA ALA A 433 19.16 19.32 11.85
C ALA A 433 18.71 20.60 12.54
N LEU A 434 19.18 21.76 12.07
CA LEU A 434 18.76 23.07 12.59
C LEU A 434 17.27 23.30 12.40
N GLU A 435 16.74 22.99 11.22
CA GLU A 435 15.31 23.10 10.94
C GLU A 435 14.47 22.17 11.82
N PHE A 436 14.91 20.93 12.00
CA PHE A 436 14.23 20.00 12.89
C PHE A 436 14.19 20.51 14.34
N VAL A 437 15.31 20.97 14.88
CA VAL A 437 15.38 21.54 16.25
C VAL A 437 14.47 22.76 16.36
N PHE A 438 14.47 23.65 15.37
CA PHE A 438 13.59 24.81 15.35
C PHE A 438 12.12 24.40 15.36
N MET A 439 11.72 23.47 14.50
CA MET A 439 10.34 22.99 14.43
C MET A 439 9.92 22.22 15.70
N LEU A 440 10.81 21.48 16.32
CA LEU A 440 10.57 20.79 17.58
C LEU A 440 10.30 21.77 18.72
N VAL A 441 11.10 22.85 18.81
CA VAL A 441 10.86 23.94 19.78
C VAL A 441 9.49 24.58 19.53
N LEU A 442 9.18 24.91 18.29
CA LEU A 442 7.88 25.47 17.94
C LEU A 442 6.71 24.54 18.28
N LEU A 443 6.84 23.24 18.06
CA LEU A 443 5.82 22.24 18.42
C LEU A 443 5.66 22.18 19.94
N THR A 444 6.74 22.11 20.71
CA THR A 444 6.67 22.04 22.17
C THR A 444 6.03 23.27 22.79
N LEU A 445 6.35 24.48 22.27
CA LEU A 445 5.68 25.71 22.67
C LEU A 445 4.20 25.72 22.33
N GLY A 446 3.84 25.22 21.15
CA GLY A 446 2.45 25.05 20.73
C GLY A 446 1.65 24.13 21.64
N ILE A 447 2.22 22.98 21.97
CA ILE A 447 1.60 22.01 22.91
C ILE A 447 1.43 22.67 24.29
N ARG A 448 2.45 23.32 24.82
CA ARG A 448 2.35 24.02 26.13
C ARG A 448 1.27 25.11 26.13
N LYS A 449 1.15 25.90 25.06
CA LYS A 449 0.11 26.90 24.91
C LYS A 449 -1.27 26.25 24.96
N LYS A 450 -1.48 25.20 24.17
CA LYS A 450 -2.77 24.49 24.10
C LYS A 450 -3.16 23.86 25.44
N PHE A 451 -2.20 23.28 26.19
CA PHE A 451 -2.46 22.75 27.53
C PHE A 451 -2.81 23.84 28.56
N ARG A 452 -2.29 25.06 28.43
CA ARG A 452 -2.67 26.18 29.30
C ARG A 452 -4.11 26.62 29.00
N GLU A 453 -4.50 26.72 27.75
CA GLU A 453 -5.87 27.05 27.31
C GLU A 453 -6.91 26.05 27.83
N LEU A 454 -6.52 24.79 28.01
CA LEU A 454 -7.40 23.72 28.51
C LEU A 454 -7.51 23.62 30.05
N ARG A 455 -6.63 24.32 30.76
CA ARG A 455 -6.69 24.39 32.25
C ARG A 455 -7.53 25.55 32.74
N VAL A 456 -7.98 26.43 31.90
CA VAL A 456 -8.91 27.50 32.14
C VAL A 456 -10.34 27.04 31.83
#